data_1f92e9125e354c0cdaff1f9d3e64f2ac
#
_entry.id   1f92e9125e354c0cdaff1f9d3e64f2ac
#
_cell.length_a   1.000
_cell.length_b   1.000
_cell.length_c   1.000
_cell.angle_alpha   90.00
_cell.angle_beta   90.00
_cell.angle_gamma   90.00
#
_symmetry.space_group_name_H-M   'P 1'
#
loop_
_entity.id
_entity.type
_entity.pdbx_description
1 polymer ?
#
loop_
_entity_poly.entity_id
_entity_poly.type
_entity_poly.pdbx_seq_one_letter_code
_entity_poly.pdbx_strand_id
1 'polypeptide(L)'
;MMNKKIKKILLKKNKTKIVSLTSYSKSVSKILDKYIDIVLVGDSMANVLYGHKNTHKISLENIVQHTASVKMGIKKSLLVVDMPKGTYNNIKSAEKNVKSVIKKTGCDAIKIESNKKNYKIIEHLTKKKIPVMGHIGFTPQFKKKFRIEGQTNEEISRLLREALLIEKSGAFSIVLECLSPKAAKLITKKINIPTIGIGSSLFCDGQILVTDDMLGLSGFYP
;
A
#
# COMPACT_ATOMS: atom_id res chain seq x y z
N MET A 1 20.65 9.32 -1.90
CA MET A 1 20.50 8.98 -0.48
C MET A 1 19.06 8.48 -0.24
N MET A 2 18.86 7.41 0.52
CA MET A 2 17.51 6.88 0.81
C MET A 2 16.73 7.84 1.72
N ASN A 3 15.43 8.01 1.47
CA ASN A 3 14.54 8.83 2.31
C ASN A 3 14.59 8.37 3.78
N LYS A 4 14.80 9.31 4.71
CA LYS A 4 14.93 9.03 6.16
C LYS A 4 13.69 8.35 6.74
N LYS A 5 12.48 8.68 6.27
CA LYS A 5 11.23 8.05 6.72
C LYS A 5 11.17 6.57 6.29
N ILE A 6 11.56 6.24 5.06
CA ILE A 6 11.64 4.85 4.58
C ILE A 6 12.65 4.06 5.40
N LYS A 7 13.83 4.63 5.67
CA LYS A 7 14.82 3.98 6.52
C LYS A 7 14.24 3.64 7.90
N LYS A 8 13.45 4.55 8.49
CA LYS A 8 12.77 4.30 9.77
C LYS A 8 11.79 3.13 9.69
N ILE A 9 11.02 3.00 8.59
CA ILE A 9 10.10 1.87 8.38
C ILE A 9 10.88 0.55 8.26
N LEU A 10 11.94 0.52 7.46
CA LEU A 10 12.79 -0.68 7.30
C LEU A 10 13.39 -1.15 8.63
N LEU A 11 13.82 -0.24 9.50
CA LEU A 11 14.40 -0.56 10.81
C LEU A 11 13.40 -1.19 11.80
N LYS A 12 12.10 -1.08 11.54
CA LYS A 12 11.04 -1.70 12.37
C LYS A 12 10.82 -3.18 12.05
N LYS A 13 11.31 -3.69 10.91
CA LYS A 13 11.19 -5.10 10.54
C LYS A 13 11.62 -6.03 11.66
N ASN A 14 10.73 -6.95 12.07
CA ASN A 14 10.93 -7.91 13.16
C ASN A 14 11.23 -7.29 14.54
N LYS A 15 11.06 -5.98 14.75
CA LYS A 15 11.39 -5.29 16.01
C LYS A 15 10.17 -4.66 16.68
N THR A 16 9.50 -3.76 15.96
CA THR A 16 8.34 -3.05 16.49
C THR A 16 7.25 -2.96 15.42
N LYS A 17 6.00 -2.97 15.84
CA LYS A 17 4.87 -2.91 14.90
C LYS A 17 4.82 -1.57 14.18
N ILE A 18 4.51 -1.62 12.90
CA ILE A 18 4.27 -0.47 12.04
C ILE A 18 2.77 -0.18 12.06
N VAL A 19 2.40 1.02 12.46
CA VAL A 19 1.01 1.46 12.49
C VAL A 19 0.72 2.29 11.25
N SER A 20 -0.31 1.91 10.50
CA SER A 20 -0.67 2.59 9.25
C SER A 20 -2.18 2.82 9.17
N LEU A 21 -2.58 3.98 8.69
CA LEU A 21 -3.99 4.34 8.46
C LEU A 21 -4.14 5.08 7.14
N THR A 22 -5.34 5.02 6.54
CA THR A 22 -5.65 5.87 5.40
C THR A 22 -5.98 7.29 5.85
N SER A 23 -5.75 8.26 4.97
CA SER A 23 -6.25 9.63 5.15
C SER A 23 -6.50 10.28 3.80
N TYR A 24 -7.49 11.17 3.74
CA TYR A 24 -7.90 11.82 2.51
C TYR A 24 -8.00 13.34 2.65
N SER A 25 -7.68 13.89 3.85
CA SER A 25 -7.74 15.32 4.11
C SER A 25 -6.62 15.79 5.05
N LYS A 26 -6.33 17.09 4.98
CA LYS A 26 -5.36 17.78 5.85
C LYS A 26 -5.70 17.65 7.34
N SER A 27 -6.98 17.81 7.72
CA SER A 27 -7.40 17.79 9.12
C SER A 27 -7.17 16.42 9.75
N VAL A 28 -7.60 15.36 9.10
CA VAL A 28 -7.41 13.97 9.55
C VAL A 28 -5.92 13.62 9.58
N SER A 29 -5.18 13.89 8.50
CA SER A 29 -3.75 13.56 8.44
C SER A 29 -2.92 14.28 9.51
N LYS A 30 -3.27 15.54 9.86
CA LYS A 30 -2.62 16.29 10.93
C LYS A 30 -2.79 15.63 12.31
N ILE A 31 -3.94 15.00 12.54
CA ILE A 31 -4.19 14.26 13.80
C ILE A 31 -3.37 12.96 13.76
N LEU A 32 -3.49 12.18 12.68
CA LEU A 32 -2.86 10.88 12.54
C LEU A 32 -1.33 10.95 12.56
N ASP A 33 -0.72 12.01 12.01
CA ASP A 33 0.75 12.19 11.93
C ASP A 33 1.47 12.13 13.29
N LYS A 34 0.74 12.27 14.39
CA LYS A 34 1.28 12.17 15.75
C LYS A 34 1.42 10.73 16.23
N TYR A 35 0.63 9.80 15.70
CA TYR A 35 0.41 8.46 16.27
C TYR A 35 0.83 7.31 15.38
N ILE A 36 0.97 7.54 14.06
CA ILE A 36 1.19 6.48 13.09
C ILE A 36 2.51 6.64 12.32
N ASP A 37 2.96 5.56 11.73
CA ASP A 37 4.21 5.52 10.97
C ASP A 37 3.99 5.81 9.48
N ILE A 38 2.86 5.33 8.92
CA ILE A 38 2.52 5.46 7.50
C ILE A 38 1.11 6.02 7.36
N VAL A 39 0.97 7.07 6.56
CA VAL A 39 -0.32 7.53 6.05
C VAL A 39 -0.45 7.09 4.61
N LEU A 40 -1.53 6.38 4.28
CA LEU A 40 -1.84 5.98 2.92
C LEU A 40 -2.98 6.84 2.35
N VAL A 41 -2.76 7.44 1.20
CA VAL A 41 -3.86 7.95 0.36
C VAL A 41 -4.27 6.82 -0.56
N GLY A 42 -5.26 6.05 -0.12
CA GLY A 42 -5.70 4.82 -0.76
C GLY A 42 -6.80 5.05 -1.80
N ASP A 43 -6.87 4.19 -2.83
CA ASP A 43 -7.98 4.16 -3.77
C ASP A 43 -9.31 3.70 -3.11
N SER A 44 -9.24 3.17 -1.87
CA SER A 44 -10.39 2.91 -0.98
C SER A 44 -11.24 4.16 -0.72
N MET A 45 -10.74 5.39 -0.99
CA MET A 45 -11.58 6.60 -1.01
C MET A 45 -12.80 6.45 -1.93
N ALA A 46 -12.72 5.62 -2.96
CA ALA A 46 -13.84 5.30 -3.83
C ALA A 46 -15.07 4.85 -3.04
N ASN A 47 -14.85 3.97 -2.08
CA ASN A 47 -15.91 3.40 -1.26
C ASN A 47 -16.35 4.39 -0.17
N VAL A 48 -15.39 4.89 0.63
CA VAL A 48 -15.72 5.63 1.87
C VAL A 48 -16.03 7.11 1.67
N LEU A 49 -15.52 7.75 0.60
CA LEU A 49 -15.83 9.16 0.31
C LEU A 49 -16.79 9.35 -0.85
N TYR A 50 -16.69 8.52 -1.87
CA TYR A 50 -17.47 8.70 -3.11
C TYR A 50 -18.65 7.73 -3.23
N GLY A 51 -18.81 6.78 -2.30
CA GLY A 51 -19.91 5.81 -2.31
C GLY A 51 -19.88 4.84 -3.49
N HIS A 52 -18.72 4.66 -4.13
CA HIS A 52 -18.61 3.72 -5.25
C HIS A 52 -18.53 2.28 -4.75
N LYS A 53 -19.08 1.33 -5.51
CA LYS A 53 -19.05 -0.10 -5.19
C LYS A 53 -17.65 -0.74 -5.28
N ASN A 54 -16.71 -0.09 -5.94
CA ASN A 54 -15.33 -0.57 -6.12
C ASN A 54 -14.37 0.60 -6.36
N THR A 55 -13.06 0.33 -6.30
CA THR A 55 -12.00 1.33 -6.42
C THR A 55 -11.72 1.77 -7.86
N HIS A 56 -12.34 1.14 -8.86
CA HIS A 56 -11.98 1.30 -10.28
C HIS A 56 -12.30 2.69 -10.88
N LYS A 57 -13.19 3.46 -10.23
CA LYS A 57 -13.63 4.78 -10.73
C LYS A 57 -12.76 5.94 -10.24
N ILE A 58 -11.80 5.68 -9.34
CA ILE A 58 -10.89 6.72 -8.87
C ILE A 58 -9.90 7.07 -9.97
N SER A 59 -9.88 8.36 -10.31
CA SER A 59 -8.93 8.90 -11.27
C SER A 59 -7.59 9.25 -10.61
N LEU A 60 -6.56 9.39 -11.43
CA LEU A 60 -5.25 9.89 -10.96
C LEU A 60 -5.38 11.31 -10.39
N GLU A 61 -6.29 12.11 -10.92
CA GLU A 61 -6.54 13.47 -10.45
C GLU A 61 -7.16 13.49 -9.05
N ASN A 62 -8.14 12.64 -8.77
CA ASN A 62 -8.69 12.47 -7.41
C ASN A 62 -7.56 12.15 -6.41
N ILE A 63 -6.72 11.18 -6.75
CA ILE A 63 -5.57 10.80 -5.90
C ILE A 63 -4.65 12.00 -5.68
N VAL A 64 -4.31 12.77 -6.72
CA VAL A 64 -3.43 13.94 -6.60
C VAL A 64 -4.04 15.01 -5.70
N GLN A 65 -5.33 15.34 -5.87
CA GLN A 65 -6.02 16.35 -5.07
C GLN A 65 -6.05 15.98 -3.58
N HIS A 66 -6.46 14.75 -3.27
CA HIS A 66 -6.49 14.28 -1.88
C HIS A 66 -5.07 14.18 -1.29
N THR A 67 -4.10 13.71 -2.06
CA THR A 67 -2.70 13.62 -1.58
C THR A 67 -2.13 15.01 -1.28
N ALA A 68 -2.40 16.01 -2.11
CA ALA A 68 -1.96 17.38 -1.86
C ALA A 68 -2.56 17.93 -0.55
N SER A 69 -3.84 17.65 -0.29
CA SER A 69 -4.50 18.01 0.97
C SER A 69 -3.86 17.29 2.17
N VAL A 70 -3.69 15.96 2.09
CA VAL A 70 -3.05 15.14 3.13
C VAL A 70 -1.64 15.61 3.42
N LYS A 71 -0.84 15.91 2.39
CA LYS A 71 0.54 16.38 2.52
C LYS A 71 0.67 17.62 3.42
N MET A 72 -0.30 18.52 3.39
CA MET A 72 -0.29 19.69 4.26
C MET A 72 -0.41 19.37 5.76
N GLY A 73 -0.93 18.18 6.11
CA GLY A 73 -1.03 17.70 7.49
C GLY A 73 0.16 16.86 7.95
N ILE A 74 0.96 16.31 7.03
CA ILE A 74 2.02 15.33 7.31
C ILE A 74 3.39 16.00 7.51
N LYS A 75 4.03 15.69 8.65
CA LYS A 75 5.41 16.10 8.97
C LYS A 75 6.30 14.89 9.27
N LYS A 76 5.82 13.93 10.06
CA LYS A 76 6.61 12.80 10.61
C LYS A 76 6.36 11.50 9.87
N SER A 77 5.10 11.15 9.61
CA SER A 77 4.72 9.88 8.99
C SER A 77 5.18 9.80 7.54
N LEU A 78 5.41 8.58 7.06
CA LEU A 78 5.67 8.31 5.64
C LEU A 78 4.36 8.47 4.85
N LEU A 79 4.34 9.34 3.85
CA LEU A 79 3.19 9.52 2.98
C LEU A 79 3.29 8.60 1.75
N VAL A 80 2.45 7.59 1.71
CA VAL A 80 2.33 6.63 0.59
C VAL A 80 1.06 6.91 -0.19
N VAL A 81 1.11 6.72 -1.50
CA VAL A 81 -0.01 7.03 -2.41
C VAL A 81 -0.30 5.85 -3.32
N ASP A 82 -1.56 5.43 -3.37
CA ASP A 82 -1.99 4.41 -4.33
C ASP A 82 -1.95 4.92 -5.76
N MET A 83 -1.43 4.08 -6.64
CA MET A 83 -1.61 4.29 -8.07
C MET A 83 -2.93 3.64 -8.51
N PRO A 84 -3.91 4.42 -9.02
CA PRO A 84 -5.20 3.88 -9.43
C PRO A 84 -5.11 2.87 -10.57
N LYS A 85 -6.11 1.99 -10.65
CA LYS A 85 -6.25 1.04 -11.75
C LYS A 85 -6.13 1.74 -13.12
N GLY A 86 -5.37 1.14 -14.02
CA GLY A 86 -5.17 1.67 -15.38
C GLY A 86 -4.04 2.69 -15.52
N THR A 87 -3.50 3.21 -14.42
CA THR A 87 -2.46 4.26 -14.47
C THR A 87 -1.04 3.70 -14.60
N TYR A 88 -0.86 2.37 -14.46
CA TYR A 88 0.42 1.68 -14.54
C TYR A 88 0.35 0.38 -15.38
N ASN A 89 -0.32 0.43 -16.53
CA ASN A 89 -0.49 -0.73 -17.42
C ASN A 89 0.81 -1.19 -18.09
N ASN A 90 1.77 -0.29 -18.24
CA ASN A 90 3.10 -0.53 -18.79
C ASN A 90 4.14 0.41 -18.16
N ILE A 91 5.41 0.13 -18.39
CA ILE A 91 6.54 0.88 -17.81
C ILE A 91 6.46 2.38 -18.14
N LYS A 92 6.16 2.73 -19.40
CA LYS A 92 6.11 4.14 -19.85
C LYS A 92 4.99 4.92 -19.16
N SER A 93 3.77 4.35 -19.11
CA SER A 93 2.64 4.98 -18.43
C SER A 93 2.87 5.06 -16.91
N ALA A 94 3.38 4.00 -16.31
CA ALA A 94 3.71 3.97 -14.89
C ALA A 94 4.72 5.06 -14.51
N GLU A 95 5.85 5.14 -15.21
CA GLU A 95 6.88 6.16 -14.93
C GLU A 95 6.34 7.58 -15.08
N LYS A 96 5.62 7.86 -16.19
CA LYS A 96 5.00 9.17 -16.44
C LYS A 96 4.06 9.58 -15.32
N ASN A 97 3.13 8.69 -14.97
CA ASN A 97 2.09 8.97 -13.99
C ASN A 97 2.66 9.09 -12.56
N VAL A 98 3.56 8.20 -12.17
CA VAL A 98 4.23 8.24 -10.87
C VAL A 98 5.05 9.53 -10.69
N LYS A 99 5.84 9.91 -11.71
CA LYS A 99 6.59 11.17 -11.66
C LYS A 99 5.65 12.39 -11.53
N SER A 100 4.52 12.37 -12.23
CA SER A 100 3.51 13.42 -12.12
C SER A 100 2.92 13.51 -10.71
N VAL A 101 2.55 12.36 -10.11
CA VAL A 101 2.04 12.30 -8.73
C VAL A 101 3.07 12.87 -7.75
N ILE A 102 4.31 12.37 -7.78
CA ILE A 102 5.38 12.83 -6.87
C ILE A 102 5.63 14.33 -7.04
N LYS A 103 5.73 14.82 -8.28
CA LYS A 103 5.96 16.26 -8.56
C LYS A 103 4.84 17.14 -8.04
N LYS A 104 3.58 16.73 -8.20
CA LYS A 104 2.40 17.52 -7.80
C LYS A 104 2.11 17.47 -6.31
N THR A 105 2.47 16.39 -5.63
CA THR A 105 2.04 16.14 -4.25
C THR A 105 3.16 16.14 -3.22
N GLY A 106 4.40 15.88 -3.65
CA GLY A 106 5.54 15.71 -2.75
C GLY A 106 5.38 14.50 -1.83
N CYS A 107 4.66 13.43 -2.26
CA CYS A 107 4.57 12.18 -1.50
C CYS A 107 5.94 11.50 -1.40
N ASP A 108 6.09 10.66 -0.38
CA ASP A 108 7.37 10.00 -0.07
C ASP A 108 7.52 8.67 -0.85
N ALA A 109 6.42 8.00 -1.18
CA ALA A 109 6.40 6.71 -1.87
C ALA A 109 5.06 6.48 -2.58
N ILE A 110 5.02 5.50 -3.48
CA ILE A 110 3.80 5.04 -4.13
C ILE A 110 3.48 3.60 -3.77
N LYS A 111 2.20 3.20 -3.85
CA LYS A 111 1.79 1.80 -3.71
C LYS A 111 1.28 1.27 -5.05
N ILE A 112 1.63 0.02 -5.37
CA ILE A 112 1.23 -0.68 -6.59
C ILE A 112 0.71 -2.06 -6.22
N GLU A 113 -0.52 -2.36 -6.64
CA GLU A 113 -1.05 -3.73 -6.56
C GLU A 113 -0.34 -4.63 -7.55
N SER A 114 0.16 -5.77 -7.06
CA SER A 114 0.85 -6.72 -7.90
C SER A 114 -0.13 -7.64 -8.62
N ASN A 115 0.11 -7.80 -9.90
CA ASN A 115 -0.37 -8.94 -10.68
C ASN A 115 0.84 -9.65 -11.29
N LYS A 116 0.62 -10.81 -11.86
CA LYS A 116 1.71 -11.66 -12.42
C LYS A 116 2.63 -10.96 -13.44
N LYS A 117 2.31 -9.74 -13.88
CA LYS A 117 2.99 -9.05 -14.98
C LYS A 117 3.70 -7.76 -14.56
N ASN A 118 3.33 -7.13 -13.44
CA ASN A 118 3.78 -5.77 -13.14
C ASN A 118 4.98 -5.66 -12.17
N TYR A 119 5.58 -6.77 -11.74
CA TYR A 119 6.85 -6.72 -10.98
C TYR A 119 7.98 -6.02 -11.75
N LYS A 120 8.00 -6.11 -13.10
CA LYS A 120 8.93 -5.36 -13.95
C LYS A 120 8.72 -3.85 -13.88
N ILE A 121 7.49 -3.40 -13.66
CA ILE A 121 7.18 -1.98 -13.43
C ILE A 121 7.76 -1.55 -12.09
N ILE A 122 7.55 -2.35 -11.04
CA ILE A 122 8.14 -2.08 -9.72
C ILE A 122 9.66 -1.98 -9.84
N GLU A 123 10.32 -2.95 -10.47
CA GLU A 123 11.77 -2.97 -10.68
C GLU A 123 12.25 -1.72 -11.45
N HIS A 124 11.55 -1.32 -12.51
CA HIS A 124 11.90 -0.13 -13.27
C HIS A 124 11.82 1.14 -12.40
N LEU A 125 10.74 1.31 -11.64
CA LEU A 125 10.54 2.47 -10.78
C LEU A 125 11.58 2.53 -9.66
N THR A 126 11.89 1.40 -9.03
CA THR A 126 12.90 1.32 -7.95
C THR A 126 14.32 1.59 -8.47
N LYS A 127 14.68 1.11 -9.67
CA LYS A 127 15.92 1.48 -10.36
C LYS A 127 16.02 3.00 -10.64
N LYS A 128 14.89 3.68 -10.83
CA LYS A 128 14.79 5.15 -10.93
C LYS A 128 14.74 5.83 -9.55
N LYS A 129 15.05 5.10 -8.47
CA LYS A 129 15.04 5.60 -7.07
C LYS A 129 13.68 6.10 -6.59
N ILE A 130 12.60 5.62 -7.20
CA ILE A 130 11.24 5.86 -6.74
C ILE A 130 10.87 4.77 -5.74
N PRO A 131 10.57 5.12 -4.48
CA PRO A 131 10.21 4.13 -3.48
C PRO A 131 8.83 3.53 -3.76
N VAL A 132 8.75 2.19 -3.76
CA VAL A 132 7.52 1.46 -4.05
C VAL A 132 7.17 0.54 -2.88
N MET A 133 5.92 0.61 -2.44
CA MET A 133 5.25 -0.38 -1.60
C MET A 133 4.50 -1.33 -2.51
N GLY A 134 4.81 -2.63 -2.45
CA GLY A 134 4.07 -3.66 -3.19
C GLY A 134 2.76 -4.02 -2.49
N HIS A 135 1.89 -4.78 -3.18
CA HIS A 135 0.65 -5.28 -2.60
C HIS A 135 0.26 -6.60 -3.26
N ILE A 136 0.03 -7.65 -2.45
CA ILE A 136 -0.43 -8.98 -2.86
C ILE A 136 -1.59 -9.47 -2.00
N GLY A 137 -2.18 -10.58 -2.39
CA GLY A 137 -3.35 -11.16 -1.76
C GLY A 137 -4.62 -10.75 -2.49
N PHE A 138 -5.62 -10.29 -1.77
CA PHE A 138 -6.75 -9.62 -2.41
C PHE A 138 -6.29 -8.28 -2.96
N THR A 139 -6.34 -8.14 -4.27
CA THR A 139 -5.97 -6.93 -4.99
C THR A 139 -7.21 -6.38 -5.68
N PRO A 140 -7.91 -5.40 -5.07
CA PRO A 140 -9.23 -4.90 -5.53
C PRO A 140 -9.24 -4.42 -6.98
N GLN A 141 -8.11 -3.91 -7.47
CA GLN A 141 -8.00 -3.45 -8.85
C GLN A 141 -8.05 -4.59 -9.87
N PHE A 142 -7.73 -5.82 -9.47
CA PHE A 142 -7.65 -6.97 -10.37
C PHE A 142 -8.62 -8.10 -10.01
N LYS A 143 -9.06 -8.20 -8.76
CA LYS A 143 -9.94 -9.26 -8.27
C LYS A 143 -11.33 -8.74 -7.94
N LYS A 144 -12.37 -9.44 -8.42
CA LYS A 144 -13.77 -9.04 -8.23
C LYS A 144 -14.41 -9.65 -6.98
N LYS A 145 -13.98 -10.86 -6.60
CA LYS A 145 -14.54 -11.59 -5.47
C LYS A 145 -13.59 -11.52 -4.28
N PHE A 146 -14.10 -10.97 -3.19
CA PHE A 146 -13.42 -11.00 -1.91
C PHE A 146 -13.32 -12.44 -1.40
N ARG A 147 -12.13 -12.86 -1.04
CA ARG A 147 -11.87 -14.14 -0.36
C ARG A 147 -10.55 -14.09 0.38
N ILE A 148 -10.41 -14.95 1.38
CA ILE A 148 -9.12 -15.18 2.03
C ILE A 148 -8.24 -16.00 1.09
N GLU A 149 -7.04 -15.53 0.83
CA GLU A 149 -6.03 -16.17 -0.01
C GLU A 149 -5.00 -16.94 0.83
N GLY A 150 -4.36 -17.95 0.22
CA GLY A 150 -3.33 -18.75 0.90
C GLY A 150 -3.91 -19.80 1.83
N GLN A 151 -5.03 -20.41 1.46
CA GLN A 151 -5.65 -21.50 2.23
C GLN A 151 -5.01 -22.85 1.90
N THR A 152 -4.55 -23.06 0.65
CA THR A 152 -3.86 -24.30 0.24
C THR A 152 -2.34 -24.09 0.18
N ASN A 153 -1.58 -25.18 0.21
CA ASN A 153 -0.11 -25.12 0.10
C ASN A 153 0.33 -24.54 -1.25
N GLU A 154 -0.40 -24.80 -2.32
CA GLU A 154 -0.14 -24.24 -3.66
C GLU A 154 -0.34 -22.73 -3.68
N GLU A 155 -1.43 -22.24 -3.06
CA GLU A 155 -1.69 -20.80 -2.91
C GLU A 155 -0.60 -20.13 -2.06
N ILE A 156 -0.22 -20.73 -0.94
CA ILE A 156 0.86 -20.22 -0.06
C ILE A 156 2.17 -20.13 -0.84
N SER A 157 2.53 -21.20 -1.57
CA SER A 157 3.75 -21.22 -2.39
C SER A 157 3.74 -20.18 -3.49
N ARG A 158 2.59 -19.93 -4.12
CA ARG A 158 2.41 -18.88 -5.13
C ARG A 158 2.60 -17.49 -4.51
N LEU A 159 1.91 -17.20 -3.39
CA LEU A 159 1.99 -15.91 -2.70
C LEU A 159 3.41 -15.61 -2.18
N LEU A 160 4.11 -16.64 -1.68
CA LEU A 160 5.50 -16.49 -1.27
C LEU A 160 6.40 -16.14 -2.46
N ARG A 161 6.24 -16.80 -3.62
CA ARG A 161 6.99 -16.44 -4.82
C ARG A 161 6.69 -15.01 -5.28
N GLU A 162 5.44 -14.57 -5.23
CA GLU A 162 5.04 -13.19 -5.57
C GLU A 162 5.70 -12.19 -4.62
N ALA A 163 5.71 -12.45 -3.31
CA ALA A 163 6.35 -11.60 -2.32
C ALA A 163 7.88 -11.47 -2.52
N LEU A 164 8.55 -12.60 -2.79
CA LEU A 164 9.98 -12.62 -3.09
C LEU A 164 10.33 -11.87 -4.38
N LEU A 165 9.47 -11.95 -5.41
CA LEU A 165 9.66 -11.19 -6.64
C LEU A 165 9.51 -9.68 -6.41
N ILE A 166 8.55 -9.25 -5.60
CA ILE A 166 8.37 -7.84 -5.25
C ILE A 166 9.58 -7.33 -4.45
N GLU A 167 10.06 -8.09 -3.47
CA GLU A 167 11.27 -7.75 -2.74
C GLU A 167 12.48 -7.64 -3.68
N LYS A 168 12.70 -8.64 -4.54
CA LYS A 168 13.78 -8.65 -5.55
C LYS A 168 13.68 -7.46 -6.52
N SER A 169 12.46 -7.00 -6.80
CA SER A 169 12.21 -5.81 -7.61
C SER A 169 12.52 -4.49 -6.88
N GLY A 170 12.99 -4.53 -5.63
CA GLY A 170 13.45 -3.38 -4.86
C GLY A 170 12.35 -2.63 -4.11
N ALA A 171 11.16 -3.19 -3.93
CA ALA A 171 10.13 -2.61 -3.07
C ALA A 171 10.65 -2.48 -1.62
N PHE A 172 10.30 -1.41 -0.92
CA PHE A 172 10.73 -1.22 0.48
C PHE A 172 9.80 -1.88 1.49
N SER A 173 8.58 -2.22 1.12
CA SER A 173 7.58 -2.92 1.95
C SER A 173 6.51 -3.54 1.07
N ILE A 174 5.68 -4.40 1.65
CA ILE A 174 4.61 -5.09 0.94
C ILE A 174 3.34 -5.16 1.80
N VAL A 175 2.19 -4.82 1.21
CA VAL A 175 0.88 -5.06 1.80
C VAL A 175 0.46 -6.50 1.53
N LEU A 176 -0.02 -7.16 2.59
CA LEU A 176 -0.62 -8.50 2.55
C LEU A 176 -2.10 -8.36 2.86
N GLU A 177 -2.97 -8.38 1.84
CA GLU A 177 -4.41 -8.20 2.03
C GLU A 177 -5.14 -9.53 1.97
N CYS A 178 -5.96 -9.79 3.02
CA CYS A 178 -6.82 -10.97 3.12
C CYS A 178 -6.08 -12.30 2.94
N LEU A 179 -4.91 -12.43 3.56
CA LEU A 179 -4.17 -13.69 3.58
C LEU A 179 -4.50 -14.53 4.81
N SER A 180 -4.47 -15.86 4.65
CA SER A 180 -4.53 -16.76 5.79
C SER A 180 -3.38 -16.49 6.77
N PRO A 181 -3.57 -16.71 8.09
CA PRO A 181 -2.51 -16.52 9.09
C PRO A 181 -1.24 -17.32 8.78
N LYS A 182 -1.39 -18.54 8.24
CA LYS A 182 -0.28 -19.42 7.83
C LYS A 182 0.54 -18.79 6.70
N ALA A 183 -0.14 -18.28 5.67
CA ALA A 183 0.52 -17.63 4.53
C ALA A 183 1.23 -16.34 4.97
N ALA A 184 0.54 -15.47 5.70
CA ALA A 184 1.11 -14.20 6.16
C ALA A 184 2.33 -14.41 7.07
N LYS A 185 2.27 -15.36 8.02
CA LYS A 185 3.39 -15.71 8.91
C LYS A 185 4.60 -16.21 8.12
N LEU A 186 4.38 -17.10 7.15
CA LEU A 186 5.46 -17.64 6.33
C LEU A 186 6.13 -16.55 5.50
N ILE A 187 5.34 -15.73 4.81
CA ILE A 187 5.85 -14.63 3.98
C ILE A 187 6.65 -13.66 4.85
N THR A 188 6.08 -13.20 5.97
CA THR A 188 6.75 -12.26 6.88
C THR A 188 8.09 -12.78 7.36
N LYS A 189 8.19 -14.09 7.64
CA LYS A 189 9.47 -14.72 8.06
C LYS A 189 10.49 -14.83 6.93
N LYS A 190 10.03 -14.97 5.67
CA LYS A 190 10.89 -15.31 4.53
C LYS A 190 11.43 -14.11 3.75
N ILE A 191 10.78 -12.94 3.84
CA ILE A 191 11.24 -11.72 3.16
C ILE A 191 11.89 -10.77 4.16
N ASN A 192 12.81 -9.93 3.68
CA ASN A 192 13.56 -8.98 4.50
C ASN A 192 12.92 -7.59 4.58
N ILE A 193 11.96 -7.30 3.70
CA ILE A 193 11.21 -6.04 3.73
C ILE A 193 10.00 -6.15 4.67
N PRO A 194 9.56 -5.05 5.31
CA PRO A 194 8.39 -5.06 6.19
C PRO A 194 7.10 -5.49 5.47
N THR A 195 6.32 -6.33 6.14
CA THR A 195 4.96 -6.72 5.73
C THR A 195 3.92 -5.92 6.49
N ILE A 196 2.92 -5.39 5.77
CA ILE A 196 1.81 -4.63 6.34
C ILE A 196 0.52 -5.40 6.06
N GLY A 197 -0.13 -5.89 7.12
CA GLY A 197 -1.36 -6.69 7.00
C GLY A 197 -2.62 -5.82 6.93
N ILE A 198 -3.60 -6.23 6.15
CA ILE A 198 -4.98 -5.75 6.21
C ILE A 198 -5.91 -6.95 6.03
N GLY A 199 -6.82 -7.18 6.99
CA GLY A 199 -7.64 -8.40 7.01
C GLY A 199 -6.80 -9.68 6.90
N SER A 200 -5.58 -9.69 7.46
CA SER A 200 -4.60 -10.75 7.28
C SER A 200 -4.20 -11.34 8.64
N SER A 201 -3.03 -10.99 9.20
CA SER A 201 -2.54 -11.65 10.40
C SER A 201 -1.73 -10.72 11.30
N LEU A 202 -1.81 -10.96 12.62
CA LEU A 202 -0.97 -10.31 13.63
C LEU A 202 0.54 -10.60 13.46
N PHE A 203 0.89 -11.61 12.69
CA PHE A 203 2.30 -11.95 12.40
C PHE A 203 2.97 -10.97 11.44
N CYS A 204 2.23 -10.13 10.71
CA CYS A 204 2.82 -9.08 9.90
C CYS A 204 3.60 -8.06 10.75
N ASP A 205 4.59 -7.40 10.16
CA ASP A 205 5.39 -6.38 10.84
C ASP A 205 4.58 -5.13 11.18
N GLY A 206 3.49 -4.88 10.46
CA GLY A 206 2.56 -3.80 10.73
C GLY A 206 1.15 -4.13 10.27
N GLN A 207 0.23 -3.21 10.56
CA GLN A 207 -1.18 -3.26 10.14
C GLN A 207 -1.56 -1.94 9.50
N ILE A 208 -2.45 -2.02 8.50
CA ILE A 208 -3.11 -0.86 7.92
C ILE A 208 -4.63 -1.06 7.98
N LEU A 209 -5.34 0.00 8.32
CA LEU A 209 -6.80 0.06 8.26
C LEU A 209 -7.26 1.27 7.46
N VAL A 210 -8.42 1.16 6.85
CA VAL A 210 -9.17 2.31 6.36
C VAL A 210 -9.70 3.06 7.57
N THR A 211 -9.33 4.32 7.71
CA THR A 211 -9.67 5.12 8.91
C THR A 211 -11.18 5.23 9.11
N ASP A 212 -11.93 5.39 8.03
CA ASP A 212 -13.39 5.48 8.05
C ASP A 212 -14.02 4.18 8.55
N ASP A 213 -13.49 3.01 8.15
CA ASP A 213 -13.94 1.71 8.66
C ASP A 213 -13.61 1.56 10.16
N MET A 214 -12.38 1.92 10.55
CA MET A 214 -11.95 1.85 11.95
C MET A 214 -12.83 2.72 12.88
N LEU A 215 -13.29 3.87 12.37
CA LEU A 215 -14.16 4.79 13.12
C LEU A 215 -15.65 4.46 12.99
N GLY A 216 -16.04 3.42 12.24
CA GLY A 216 -17.43 3.03 12.00
C GLY A 216 -18.20 3.98 11.06
N LEU A 217 -17.51 4.86 10.34
CA LEU A 217 -18.14 5.85 9.46
C LEU A 217 -18.62 5.26 8.13
N SER A 218 -18.05 4.15 7.69
CA SER A 218 -18.40 3.47 6.44
C SER A 218 -19.59 2.50 6.59
N GLY A 219 -20.04 2.23 7.81
CA GLY A 219 -21.03 1.21 8.10
C GLY A 219 -20.49 -0.25 8.08
N PHE A 220 -19.21 -0.41 7.81
CA PHE A 220 -18.50 -1.69 7.94
C PHE A 220 -17.67 -1.68 9.22
N TYR A 221 -17.67 -2.80 9.93
CA TYR A 221 -16.79 -3.03 11.07
C TYR A 221 -15.66 -3.95 10.63
N PRO A 222 -14.39 -3.56 10.81
CA PRO A 222 -13.23 -4.36 10.43
C PRO A 222 -13.06 -5.62 11.29
#